data_f0943410f3deeb7aa9951d869429c8b2
#
_entry.id   f0943410f3deeb7aa9951d869429c8b2
#
_cell.length_a   1.000
_cell.length_b   1.000
_cell.length_c   1.000
_cell.angle_alpha   90.00
_cell.angle_beta   90.00
_cell.angle_gamma   90.00
#
_symmetry.space_group_name_H-M   'P 1'
#
loop_
_entity.id
_entity.type
_entity.pdbx_description
1 polymer ?
#
loop_
_entity_poly.entity_id
_entity_poly.type
_entity_poly.pdbx_seq_one_letter_code
_entity_poly.pdbx_strand_id
1 'polypeptide(L)'
;MSAGDPVFGTRTQLANISRLNSDTNALATAFGEIDNSASPKMDYLIHIVIPINSSATAGTYDLYLVESQNGAAWTDGIDPATDADYADFIKDSRFVRSAPTVYDNSPSGARTEVEFHFRVTEVCAWPAPPFFGFVCKNSSGQTIPASGADGYSQSISVA
;
A
#
# COMPACT_ATOMS: atom_id res chain seq x y z
N MET A 1 29.91 18.11 8.18
CA MET A 1 29.62 17.03 7.25
C MET A 1 28.44 17.50 6.39
N SER A 2 28.60 17.59 5.09
CA SER A 2 27.48 17.88 4.20
C SER A 2 26.58 16.64 4.24
N ALA A 3 25.28 16.80 4.45
CA ALA A 3 24.35 15.70 4.24
C ALA A 3 24.51 15.27 2.77
N GLY A 4 24.75 13.99 2.54
CA GLY A 4 24.87 13.46 1.18
C GLY A 4 23.57 13.67 0.42
N ASP A 5 23.65 13.79 -0.89
CA ASP A 5 22.47 13.93 -1.73
C ASP A 5 21.64 12.63 -1.72
N PRO A 6 20.31 12.70 -1.78
CA PRO A 6 19.48 11.52 -1.87
C PRO A 6 19.72 10.79 -3.18
N VAL A 7 19.93 9.48 -3.09
CA VAL A 7 20.08 8.59 -4.24
C VAL A 7 18.83 7.71 -4.36
N PHE A 8 18.15 7.83 -5.48
CA PHE A 8 16.96 7.03 -5.78
C PHE A 8 17.38 5.71 -6.45
N GLY A 9 16.90 4.61 -5.90
CA GLY A 9 17.08 3.28 -6.48
C GLY A 9 16.19 3.03 -7.69
N THR A 10 16.24 1.82 -8.20
CA THR A 10 15.35 1.38 -9.28
C THR A 10 13.91 1.27 -8.79
N ARG A 11 12.96 1.68 -9.63
CA ARG A 11 11.54 1.46 -9.39
C ARG A 11 11.22 -0.03 -9.53
N THR A 12 10.63 -0.62 -8.50
CA THR A 12 10.30 -2.05 -8.43
C THR A 12 8.81 -2.23 -8.20
N GLN A 13 8.18 -3.11 -8.96
CA GLN A 13 6.76 -3.42 -8.77
C GLN A 13 6.54 -4.07 -7.40
N LEU A 14 5.46 -3.68 -6.72
CA LEU A 14 5.06 -4.27 -5.45
C LEU A 14 4.58 -5.71 -5.66
N ALA A 15 5.14 -6.63 -4.90
CA ALA A 15 4.75 -8.03 -4.94
C ALA A 15 3.26 -8.20 -4.60
N ASN A 16 2.59 -9.12 -5.25
CA ASN A 16 1.20 -9.49 -4.95
C ASN A 16 0.15 -8.36 -5.04
N ILE A 17 0.48 -7.22 -5.65
CA ILE A 17 -0.47 -6.09 -5.82
C ILE A 17 -1.74 -6.53 -6.57
N SER A 18 -1.64 -7.52 -7.45
CA SER A 18 -2.77 -8.08 -8.18
C SER A 18 -3.82 -8.76 -7.31
N ARG A 19 -3.52 -9.06 -6.03
CA ARG A 19 -4.50 -9.60 -5.08
C ARG A 19 -5.65 -8.62 -4.80
N LEU A 20 -5.39 -7.32 -4.96
CA LEU A 20 -6.44 -6.30 -4.86
C LEU A 20 -7.48 -6.42 -5.97
N ASN A 21 -7.13 -7.00 -7.12
CA ASN A 21 -8.08 -7.21 -8.19
C ASN A 21 -9.15 -8.23 -7.76
N SER A 22 -10.41 -7.88 -7.96
CA SER A 22 -11.56 -8.65 -7.51
C SER A 22 -11.75 -8.74 -5.99
N ASP A 23 -11.04 -7.93 -5.20
CA ASP A 23 -11.22 -7.87 -3.76
C ASP A 23 -12.63 -7.38 -3.40
N THR A 24 -13.27 -8.10 -2.47
CA THR A 24 -14.66 -7.85 -2.12
C THR A 24 -14.81 -6.77 -1.06
N ASN A 25 -15.98 -6.17 -1.01
CA ASN A 25 -16.27 -5.16 0.02
C ASN A 25 -16.11 -5.72 1.44
N ALA A 26 -15.59 -4.88 2.34
CA ALA A 26 -15.32 -5.15 3.76
C ALA A 26 -14.16 -6.10 4.07
N LEU A 27 -13.45 -6.61 3.06
CA LEU A 27 -12.22 -7.34 3.28
C LEU A 27 -11.01 -6.40 3.29
N ALA A 28 -9.94 -6.87 3.91
CA ALA A 28 -8.63 -6.23 3.89
C ALA A 28 -7.62 -7.19 3.25
N THR A 29 -6.96 -6.75 2.19
CA THR A 29 -6.03 -7.56 1.40
C THR A 29 -4.61 -7.07 1.59
N ALA A 30 -3.69 -8.00 1.94
CA ALA A 30 -2.28 -7.72 2.14
C ALA A 30 -1.45 -7.93 0.87
N PHE A 31 -0.46 -7.05 0.64
CA PHE A 31 0.42 -7.07 -0.53
C PHE A 31 1.71 -6.27 -0.30
N GLY A 32 2.65 -6.35 -1.25
CA GLY A 32 3.76 -5.43 -1.34
C GLY A 32 4.83 -5.63 -0.27
N GLU A 33 5.11 -6.87 0.13
CA GLU A 33 6.23 -7.14 1.05
C GLU A 33 7.54 -6.61 0.48
N ILE A 34 8.27 -5.88 1.32
CA ILE A 34 9.60 -5.36 1.03
C ILE A 34 10.55 -5.80 2.15
N ASP A 35 11.56 -6.59 1.77
CA ASP A 35 12.70 -6.95 2.63
C ASP A 35 13.77 -5.86 2.53
N ASN A 36 13.88 -5.07 3.59
CA ASN A 36 14.87 -4.03 3.78
C ASN A 36 16.00 -4.46 4.73
N SER A 37 16.07 -5.73 5.13
CA SER A 37 16.99 -6.20 6.17
C SER A 37 18.41 -6.39 5.67
N ALA A 38 18.60 -6.96 4.48
CA ALA A 38 19.91 -7.33 3.94
C ALA A 38 20.74 -6.12 3.44
N SER A 39 20.07 -5.08 2.96
CA SER A 39 20.72 -3.84 2.48
C SER A 39 19.84 -2.64 2.84
N PRO A 40 19.80 -2.27 4.14
CA PRO A 40 18.87 -1.27 4.64
C PRO A 40 18.92 0.05 3.88
N LYS A 41 17.79 0.49 3.38
CA LYS A 41 17.59 1.81 2.79
C LYS A 41 16.99 2.73 3.85
N MET A 42 17.24 3.99 3.68
CA MET A 42 16.78 5.01 4.62
C MET A 42 15.28 5.19 4.54
N ASP A 43 14.74 5.14 3.32
CA ASP A 43 13.34 5.38 3.04
C ASP A 43 12.91 4.71 1.73
N TYR A 44 11.60 4.72 1.48
CA TYR A 44 11.00 4.29 0.21
C TYR A 44 9.89 5.26 -0.21
N LEU A 45 9.89 5.60 -1.49
CA LEU A 45 8.76 6.23 -2.14
C LEU A 45 7.82 5.14 -2.66
N ILE A 46 6.57 5.21 -2.26
CA ILE A 46 5.53 4.25 -2.62
C ILE A 46 4.49 4.93 -3.52
N HIS A 47 4.12 4.23 -4.58
CA HIS A 47 3.01 4.59 -5.45
C HIS A 47 2.10 3.38 -5.63
N ILE A 48 0.82 3.51 -5.32
CA ILE A 48 -0.19 2.48 -5.46
C ILE A 48 -1.39 3.07 -6.19
N VAL A 49 -1.88 2.36 -7.20
CA VAL A 49 -3.08 2.69 -7.97
C VAL A 49 -4.09 1.57 -7.81
N ILE A 50 -5.32 1.91 -7.43
CA ILE A 50 -6.41 0.95 -7.25
C ILE A 50 -7.61 1.44 -8.06
N PRO A 51 -8.12 0.64 -9.02
CA PRO A 51 -9.25 1.03 -9.83
C PRO A 51 -10.54 1.08 -8.99
N ILE A 52 -11.40 2.03 -9.30
CA ILE A 52 -12.73 2.16 -8.68
C ILE A 52 -13.76 1.42 -9.52
N ASN A 53 -14.62 0.62 -8.88
CA ASN A 53 -15.73 0.00 -9.56
C ASN A 53 -16.71 1.06 -10.10
N SER A 54 -17.14 0.92 -11.35
CA SER A 54 -18.04 1.89 -12.00
C SER A 54 -19.40 2.05 -11.31
N SER A 55 -19.77 1.13 -10.43
CA SER A 55 -20.99 1.21 -9.61
C SER A 55 -20.75 1.80 -8.21
N ALA A 56 -19.52 2.20 -7.87
CA ALA A 56 -19.21 2.74 -6.56
C ALA A 56 -19.67 4.21 -6.46
N THR A 57 -20.57 4.48 -5.52
CA THR A 57 -21.14 5.80 -5.28
C THR A 57 -20.77 6.39 -3.93
N ALA A 58 -20.09 5.62 -3.10
CA ALA A 58 -19.67 5.99 -1.74
C ALA A 58 -18.54 5.10 -1.25
N GLY A 59 -18.07 5.34 -0.01
CA GLY A 59 -17.08 4.53 0.68
C GLY A 59 -15.65 4.94 0.42
N THR A 60 -14.72 4.10 0.88
CA THR A 60 -13.28 4.39 0.85
C THR A 60 -12.46 3.14 0.56
N TYR A 61 -11.25 3.36 0.06
CA TYR A 61 -10.11 2.45 0.23
C TYR A 61 -9.23 3.01 1.34
N ASP A 62 -9.01 2.20 2.38
CA ASP A 62 -8.20 2.57 3.53
C ASP A 62 -6.88 1.79 3.47
N LEU A 63 -5.77 2.51 3.33
CA LEU A 63 -4.44 1.93 3.22
C LEU A 63 -3.74 1.96 4.58
N TYR A 64 -3.14 0.83 4.95
CA TYR A 64 -2.33 0.65 6.15
C TYR A 64 -0.97 0.09 5.80
N LEU A 65 0.02 0.41 6.62
CA LEU A 65 1.36 -0.17 6.60
C LEU A 65 1.48 -1.18 7.74
N VAL A 66 1.94 -2.38 7.41
CA VAL A 66 2.31 -3.43 8.36
C VAL A 66 3.82 -3.56 8.39
N GLU A 67 4.39 -3.86 9.55
CA GLU A 67 5.84 -3.96 9.73
C GLU A 67 6.23 -5.22 10.52
N SER A 68 7.45 -5.68 10.30
CA SER A 68 8.07 -6.77 11.05
C SER A 68 9.55 -6.49 11.27
N GLN A 69 10.08 -6.94 12.41
CA GLN A 69 11.49 -6.85 12.72
C GLN A 69 12.30 -8.04 12.18
N ASN A 70 11.64 -9.15 11.88
CA ASN A 70 12.30 -10.41 11.53
C ASN A 70 11.68 -11.13 10.32
N GLY A 71 10.70 -10.53 9.66
CA GLY A 71 9.97 -11.13 8.53
C GLY A 71 9.01 -12.27 8.90
N ALA A 72 8.85 -12.58 10.19
CA ALA A 72 8.01 -13.70 10.64
C ALA A 72 6.88 -13.26 11.58
N ALA A 73 7.14 -12.26 12.43
CA ALA A 73 6.14 -11.71 13.34
C ALA A 73 5.73 -10.32 12.85
N TRP A 74 4.58 -10.25 12.21
CA TRP A 74 4.02 -9.05 11.60
C TRP A 74 3.02 -8.34 12.52
N THR A 75 2.91 -7.03 12.37
CA THR A 75 1.88 -6.23 13.03
C THR A 75 0.49 -6.80 12.69
N ASP A 76 -0.38 -6.94 13.69
CA ASP A 76 -1.69 -7.59 13.58
C ASP A 76 -1.68 -9.04 13.06
N GLY A 77 -0.49 -9.69 12.98
CA GLY A 77 -0.34 -11.02 12.41
C GLY A 77 -0.55 -11.07 10.88
N ILE A 78 -0.46 -9.92 10.21
CA ILE A 78 -0.73 -9.77 8.78
C ILE A 78 0.58 -9.84 8.01
N ASP A 79 0.84 -10.95 7.35
CA ASP A 79 2.01 -11.16 6.50
C ASP A 79 1.68 -10.81 5.03
N PRO A 80 2.29 -9.75 4.46
CA PRO A 80 2.03 -9.36 3.08
C PRO A 80 2.48 -10.36 2.01
N ALA A 81 3.37 -11.30 2.37
CA ALA A 81 3.81 -12.36 1.45
C ALA A 81 2.76 -13.46 1.32
N THR A 82 2.01 -13.74 2.38
CA THR A 82 0.99 -14.78 2.38
C THR A 82 -0.33 -14.28 1.81
N ASP A 83 -1.13 -15.20 1.32
CA ASP A 83 -2.46 -14.88 0.82
C ASP A 83 -3.41 -14.76 1.99
N ALA A 84 -3.93 -13.56 2.23
CA ALA A 84 -4.84 -13.39 3.33
C ALA A 84 -5.84 -12.26 3.09
N ASP A 85 -7.09 -12.66 2.99
CA ASP A 85 -8.23 -11.78 3.19
C ASP A 85 -8.50 -11.73 4.70
N TYR A 86 -8.28 -10.56 5.30
CA TYR A 86 -8.54 -10.36 6.72
C TYR A 86 -9.92 -9.77 6.92
N ALA A 87 -10.79 -10.54 7.55
CA ALA A 87 -12.09 -10.05 8.02
C ALA A 87 -11.97 -9.30 9.36
N ASP A 88 -10.82 -9.42 10.03
CA ASP A 88 -10.61 -8.90 11.37
C ASP A 88 -10.10 -7.46 11.39
N PHE A 89 -10.24 -6.87 12.58
CA PHE A 89 -9.96 -5.46 12.83
C PHE A 89 -8.46 -5.19 12.84
N ILE A 90 -8.01 -4.27 11.98
CA ILE A 90 -6.64 -3.76 11.96
C ILE A 90 -6.47 -2.81 13.15
N LYS A 91 -5.68 -3.20 14.18
CA LYS A 91 -5.52 -2.44 15.43
C LYS A 91 -4.21 -1.70 15.52
N ASP A 92 -3.12 -2.41 15.22
CA ASP A 92 -1.76 -1.97 15.52
C ASP A 92 -1.00 -1.57 14.25
N SER A 93 -1.55 -1.90 13.08
CA SER A 93 -1.02 -1.47 11.78
C SER A 93 -1.16 0.05 11.61
N ARG A 94 -0.16 0.65 10.98
CA ARG A 94 -0.12 2.10 10.83
C ARG A 94 -1.05 2.55 9.71
N PHE A 95 -2.03 3.36 10.04
CA PHE A 95 -2.89 4.00 9.04
C PHE A 95 -2.08 4.95 8.16
N VAL A 96 -2.15 4.76 6.87
CA VAL A 96 -1.50 5.61 5.87
C VAL A 96 -2.44 6.71 5.41
N ARG A 97 -3.54 6.30 4.78
CA ARG A 97 -4.53 7.23 4.20
C ARG A 97 -5.83 6.52 3.86
N SER A 98 -6.90 7.28 3.88
CA SER A 98 -8.21 6.91 3.32
C SER A 98 -8.45 7.71 2.04
N ALA A 99 -8.99 7.07 1.01
CA ALA A 99 -9.34 7.73 -0.23
C ALA A 99 -10.76 7.38 -0.66
N PRO A 100 -11.59 8.37 -1.05
CA PRO A 100 -12.96 8.13 -1.44
C PRO A 100 -13.05 7.34 -2.76
N THR A 101 -14.02 6.43 -2.84
CA THR A 101 -14.25 5.53 -3.98
C THR A 101 -15.48 5.89 -4.80
N VAL A 102 -15.81 7.17 -4.88
CA VAL A 102 -16.89 7.65 -5.76
C VAL A 102 -16.39 7.61 -7.20
N TYR A 103 -16.97 6.71 -8.01
CA TYR A 103 -16.66 6.62 -9.43
C TYR A 103 -17.23 7.82 -10.19
N ASP A 104 -16.42 8.46 -10.98
CA ASP A 104 -16.82 9.55 -11.87
C ASP A 104 -16.12 9.38 -13.23
N ASN A 105 -16.88 9.27 -14.28
CA ASN A 105 -16.38 9.20 -15.66
C ASN A 105 -16.73 10.45 -16.46
N SER A 106 -16.97 11.57 -15.79
CA SER A 106 -17.30 12.84 -16.47
C SER A 106 -16.08 13.42 -17.19
N PRO A 107 -16.27 14.08 -18.35
CA PRO A 107 -15.16 14.72 -19.07
C PRO A 107 -14.45 15.83 -18.30
N SER A 108 -15.08 16.36 -17.23
CA SER A 108 -14.58 17.49 -16.46
C SER A 108 -13.77 17.12 -15.22
N GLY A 109 -13.62 15.82 -14.92
CA GLY A 109 -12.89 15.40 -13.71
C GLY A 109 -13.04 13.92 -13.40
N ALA A 110 -12.78 13.07 -14.40
CA ALA A 110 -12.90 11.61 -14.23
C ALA A 110 -12.11 11.11 -13.01
N ARG A 111 -12.79 10.33 -12.17
CA ARG A 111 -12.21 9.59 -11.07
C ARG A 111 -12.52 8.10 -11.25
N THR A 112 -11.63 7.40 -11.93
CA THR A 112 -11.76 5.97 -12.23
C THR A 112 -10.85 5.10 -11.39
N GLU A 113 -9.94 5.73 -10.64
CA GLU A 113 -8.96 5.08 -9.78
C GLU A 113 -8.61 5.96 -8.57
N VAL A 114 -8.03 5.34 -7.56
CA VAL A 114 -7.44 5.99 -6.39
C VAL A 114 -5.94 5.82 -6.47
N GLU A 115 -5.21 6.89 -6.22
CA GLU A 115 -3.76 6.89 -6.11
C GLU A 115 -3.29 7.20 -4.69
N PHE A 116 -2.37 6.38 -4.19
CA PHE A 116 -1.65 6.63 -2.94
C PHE A 116 -0.18 6.91 -3.26
N HIS A 117 0.28 8.09 -2.89
CA HIS A 117 1.68 8.50 -2.95
C HIS A 117 2.16 8.91 -1.57
N PHE A 118 3.23 8.29 -1.06
CA PHE A 118 3.80 8.64 0.23
C PHE A 118 5.22 8.08 0.38
N ARG A 119 5.94 8.59 1.37
CA ARG A 119 7.18 7.99 1.87
C ARG A 119 6.87 7.08 3.04
N VAL A 120 7.59 5.97 3.15
CA VAL A 120 7.42 5.05 4.28
C VAL A 120 7.71 5.75 5.61
N THR A 121 8.71 6.62 5.66
CA THR A 121 9.06 7.39 6.86
C THR A 121 8.06 8.50 7.23
N GLU A 122 7.10 8.81 6.39
CA GLU A 122 5.96 9.68 6.76
C GLU A 122 4.95 8.93 7.66
N VAL A 123 4.96 7.61 7.60
CA VAL A 123 4.01 6.74 8.31
C VAL A 123 4.66 6.07 9.52
N CYS A 124 5.89 5.62 9.38
CA CYS A 124 6.67 5.00 10.45
C CYS A 124 7.93 5.81 10.77
N ALA A 125 8.51 5.53 11.93
CA ALA A 125 9.74 6.21 12.35
C ALA A 125 10.89 5.93 11.38
N TRP A 126 11.77 6.91 11.20
CA TRP A 126 13.00 6.80 10.44
C TRP A 126 14.06 5.96 11.21
N PRO A 127 14.85 5.07 10.59
CA PRO A 127 14.78 4.66 9.17
C PRO A 127 13.60 3.72 8.86
N ALA A 128 13.39 3.43 7.58
CA ALA A 128 12.36 2.48 7.16
C ALA A 128 12.54 1.10 7.84
N PRO A 129 11.44 0.41 8.22
CA PRO A 129 11.52 -0.86 8.93
C PRO A 129 12.30 -1.93 8.16
N PRO A 130 12.88 -2.96 8.87
CA PRO A 130 13.56 -4.07 8.22
C PRO A 130 12.67 -4.85 7.25
N PHE A 131 11.42 -5.05 7.60
CA PHE A 131 10.39 -5.66 6.75
C PHE A 131 9.11 -4.84 6.86
N PHE A 132 8.48 -4.57 5.74
CA PHE A 132 7.20 -3.89 5.72
C PHE A 132 6.40 -4.26 4.47
N GLY A 133 5.11 -3.97 4.51
CA GLY A 133 4.19 -4.14 3.41
C GLY A 133 2.90 -3.40 3.67
N PHE A 134 1.88 -3.68 2.90
CA PHE A 134 0.66 -2.90 2.88
C PHE A 134 -0.58 -3.76 3.01
N VAL A 135 -1.60 -3.17 3.59
CA VAL A 135 -2.96 -3.72 3.64
C VAL A 135 -3.92 -2.67 3.13
N CYS A 136 -4.73 -3.02 2.17
CA CYS A 136 -5.83 -2.18 1.71
C CYS A 136 -7.16 -2.77 2.17
N LYS A 137 -7.96 -1.98 2.88
CA LYS A 137 -9.32 -2.33 3.26
C LYS A 137 -10.29 -1.69 2.28
N ASN A 138 -11.09 -2.54 1.62
CA ASN A 138 -12.14 -2.09 0.71
C ASN A 138 -13.44 -1.83 1.48
N SER A 139 -13.82 -0.58 1.63
CA SER A 139 -15.08 -0.13 2.23
C SER A 139 -15.98 0.61 1.22
N SER A 140 -15.81 0.34 -0.07
CA SER A 140 -16.53 1.01 -1.17
C SER A 140 -17.98 0.54 -1.37
N GLY A 141 -18.37 -0.56 -0.73
CA GLY A 141 -19.66 -1.22 -1.02
C GLY A 141 -19.64 -2.03 -2.31
N GLN A 142 -18.53 -2.07 -3.05
CA GLN A 142 -18.38 -2.74 -4.33
C GLN A 142 -17.10 -3.57 -4.37
N THR A 143 -17.07 -4.59 -5.23
CA THR A 143 -15.86 -5.35 -5.54
C THR A 143 -14.90 -4.49 -6.36
N ILE A 144 -13.61 -4.52 -6.05
CA ILE A 144 -12.57 -3.89 -6.89
C ILE A 144 -12.58 -4.55 -8.28
N PRO A 145 -12.42 -3.80 -9.38
CA PRO A 145 -12.34 -4.38 -10.72
C PRO A 145 -11.32 -5.53 -10.83
N ALA A 146 -11.58 -6.49 -11.72
CA ALA A 146 -10.76 -7.69 -11.90
C ALA A 146 -9.34 -7.44 -12.47
N SER A 147 -9.01 -6.19 -12.78
CA SER A 147 -7.70 -5.77 -13.28
C SER A 147 -7.48 -4.29 -13.03
N GLY A 148 -6.21 -3.84 -13.09
CA GLY A 148 -5.83 -2.44 -13.02
C GLY A 148 -5.21 -2.01 -11.69
N ALA A 149 -5.22 -2.84 -10.64
CA ALA A 149 -4.42 -2.57 -9.46
C ALA A 149 -2.93 -2.68 -9.80
N ASP A 150 -2.18 -1.63 -9.52
CA ASP A 150 -0.74 -1.54 -9.80
C ASP A 150 -0.03 -0.77 -8.69
N GLY A 151 1.25 -1.01 -8.51
CA GLY A 151 2.02 -0.33 -7.48
C GLY A 151 3.50 -0.56 -7.58
N TYR A 152 4.26 0.43 -7.12
CA TYR A 152 5.71 0.44 -7.19
C TYR A 152 6.33 0.99 -5.91
N SER A 153 7.50 0.47 -5.58
CA SER A 153 8.40 1.04 -4.59
C SER A 153 9.68 1.55 -5.25
N GLN A 154 10.24 2.61 -4.70
CA GLN A 154 11.55 3.13 -5.08
C GLN A 154 12.34 3.46 -3.81
N SER A 155 13.46 2.78 -3.60
CA SER A 155 14.29 3.01 -2.42
C SER A 155 15.02 4.35 -2.46
N ILE A 156 15.26 4.92 -1.29
CA ILE A 156 16.03 6.15 -1.10
C ILE A 156 17.18 5.85 -0.15
N SER A 157 18.40 6.18 -0.56
CA SER A 157 19.61 6.12 0.25
C SER A 157 20.33 7.47 0.23
N VAL A 158 21.32 7.60 1.05
CA VAL A 158 22.21 8.78 1.06
C VAL A 158 23.56 8.36 0.49
N ALA A 159 24.10 9.17 -0.41
CA ALA A 159 25.40 8.93 -1.03
C ALA A 159 26.55 9.17 -0.02
#